data_b2eea9b3b55af7f389c86169a45313c5
#
_entry.id   b2eea9b3b55af7f389c86169a45313c5
#
_cell.length_a   1.000
_cell.length_b   1.000
_cell.length_c   1.000
_cell.angle_alpha   90.00
_cell.angle_beta   90.00
_cell.angle_gamma   90.00
#
_symmetry.space_group_name_H-M   'P 1'
#
loop_
_entity.id
_entity.type
_entity.pdbx_description
1 polymer ?
#
loop_
_entity_poly.entity_id
_entity_poly.type
_entity_poly.pdbx_seq_one_letter_code
_entity_poly.pdbx_strand_id
1 'polypeptide(L)'
;MKVAVLGGGRSSEHDVSLASAAAVREGLAQGGHEPLEVLITREGRFAFEGSPLALDPGGGLLGADVAFPMLHGPFGEDGTVQGLLELLDLPYVGAGVAASALAMDKVLFKEVMAQAGLPQVGYAALRAGADRSAAAELGLPVFVKPARLGSSVGIAKVTAADELDPALDEAFAHDSLVIVEAFSAGVEVECSVLGNGRPEASEPGEIVIDADWYDYEAKYRPGGMELVIPARISAEDRARVRELAVEAFAHIGCAGLARADFFVEPGGRVLLNELNTLPGFTQTSVYARLFEASGVPYAELLARLLDLAVERFRSESALRH
;
A
#
# COMPACT_ATOMS: atom_id res chain seq x y z
N MET A 1 2.85 -17.85 18.72
CA MET A 1 2.01 -18.20 17.55
C MET A 1 2.89 -18.78 16.47
N LYS A 2 2.33 -19.69 15.69
CA LYS A 2 2.89 -20.19 14.45
C LYS A 2 2.40 -19.31 13.31
N VAL A 3 3.30 -18.64 12.57
CA VAL A 3 2.95 -17.59 11.62
C VAL A 3 3.42 -17.93 10.21
N ALA A 4 2.50 -18.11 9.27
CA ALA A 4 2.84 -18.32 7.87
C ALA A 4 3.18 -16.97 7.20
N VAL A 5 4.45 -16.72 6.95
CA VAL A 5 4.92 -15.49 6.29
C VAL A 5 5.02 -15.76 4.78
N LEU A 6 4.16 -15.09 4.01
CA LEU A 6 4.10 -15.24 2.56
C LEU A 6 5.00 -14.20 1.89
N GLY A 7 5.91 -14.63 1.03
CA GLY A 7 6.82 -13.74 0.29
C GLY A 7 7.00 -14.16 -1.15
N GLY A 8 7.46 -13.24 -1.99
CA GLY A 8 7.65 -13.42 -3.43
C GLY A 8 6.49 -12.88 -4.26
N GLY A 9 5.81 -13.74 -5.01
CA GLY A 9 4.67 -13.36 -5.83
C GLY A 9 5.00 -13.08 -7.30
N ARG A 10 3.96 -12.79 -8.10
CA ARG A 10 4.03 -12.65 -9.55
C ARG A 10 4.36 -11.23 -10.02
N SER A 11 4.30 -10.25 -9.12
CA SER A 11 4.53 -8.84 -9.47
C SER A 11 6.00 -8.54 -9.76
N SER A 12 6.26 -7.37 -10.33
CA SER A 12 7.61 -6.82 -10.51
C SER A 12 8.33 -6.59 -9.18
N GLU A 13 7.59 -6.53 -8.07
CA GLU A 13 8.10 -6.30 -6.72
C GLU A 13 8.49 -7.59 -5.96
N HIS A 14 8.63 -8.71 -6.67
CA HIS A 14 8.96 -10.02 -6.09
C HIS A 14 10.13 -9.99 -5.12
N ASP A 15 11.23 -9.35 -5.50
CA ASP A 15 12.46 -9.32 -4.68
C ASP A 15 12.30 -8.41 -3.46
N VAL A 16 11.54 -7.32 -3.57
CA VAL A 16 11.16 -6.45 -2.45
C VAL A 16 10.30 -7.22 -1.45
N SER A 17 9.35 -8.00 -1.96
CA SER A 17 8.51 -8.89 -1.16
C SER A 17 9.33 -9.92 -0.38
N LEU A 18 10.31 -10.56 -1.02
CA LEU A 18 11.21 -11.51 -0.32
C LEU A 18 12.01 -10.83 0.79
N ALA A 19 12.51 -9.62 0.56
CA ALA A 19 13.23 -8.86 1.57
C ALA A 19 12.32 -8.48 2.77
N SER A 20 11.09 -8.01 2.50
CA SER A 20 10.09 -7.71 3.54
C SER A 20 9.73 -8.98 4.33
N ALA A 21 9.46 -10.09 3.66
CA ALA A 21 9.13 -11.36 4.31
C ALA A 21 10.28 -11.89 5.18
N ALA A 22 11.53 -11.76 4.74
CA ALA A 22 12.70 -12.14 5.52
C ALA A 22 12.82 -11.30 6.80
N ALA A 23 12.66 -9.97 6.72
CA ALA A 23 12.70 -9.08 7.87
C ALA A 23 11.57 -9.37 8.88
N VAL A 24 10.35 -9.64 8.38
CA VAL A 24 9.22 -10.04 9.23
C VAL A 24 9.50 -11.36 9.95
N ARG A 25 10.02 -12.38 9.25
CA ARG A 25 10.38 -13.66 9.88
C ARG A 25 11.43 -13.49 10.98
N GLU A 26 12.45 -12.70 10.73
CA GLU A 26 13.47 -12.40 11.73
C GLU A 26 12.87 -11.71 12.96
N GLY A 27 12.07 -10.66 12.76
CA GLY A 27 11.42 -9.93 13.85
C GLY A 27 10.45 -10.80 14.65
N LEU A 28 9.67 -11.64 13.98
CA LEU A 28 8.75 -12.59 14.64
C LEU A 28 9.52 -13.63 15.48
N ALA A 29 10.61 -14.18 14.96
CA ALA A 29 11.45 -15.13 15.71
C ALA A 29 12.05 -14.48 16.96
N GLN A 30 12.54 -13.24 16.86
CA GLN A 30 13.02 -12.46 18.00
C GLN A 30 11.92 -12.18 19.02
N GLY A 31 10.67 -12.03 18.56
CA GLY A 31 9.48 -11.89 19.40
C GLY A 31 8.96 -13.19 20.01
N GLY A 32 9.64 -14.34 19.80
CA GLY A 32 9.25 -15.63 20.34
C GLY A 32 8.10 -16.34 19.60
N HIS A 33 7.82 -15.92 18.35
CA HIS A 33 6.90 -16.60 17.45
C HIS A 33 7.63 -17.65 16.61
N GLU A 34 6.89 -18.57 15.99
CA GLU A 34 7.39 -19.58 15.05
C GLU A 34 7.04 -19.18 13.61
N PRO A 35 7.92 -18.48 12.87
CA PRO A 35 7.65 -18.11 11.50
C PRO A 35 7.88 -19.28 10.54
N LEU A 36 6.91 -19.51 9.65
CA LEU A 36 7.00 -20.43 8.53
C LEU A 36 7.18 -19.64 7.24
N GLU A 37 8.19 -19.98 6.46
CA GLU A 37 8.41 -19.35 5.17
C GLU A 37 7.54 -19.98 4.09
N VAL A 38 6.59 -19.23 3.55
CA VAL A 38 5.79 -19.63 2.39
C VAL A 38 6.23 -18.81 1.18
N LEU A 39 6.93 -19.47 0.25
CA LEU A 39 7.37 -18.84 -0.98
C LEU A 39 6.26 -18.90 -2.03
N ILE A 40 5.97 -17.77 -2.67
CA ILE A 40 5.17 -17.71 -3.88
C ILE A 40 6.11 -17.39 -5.04
N THR A 41 6.26 -18.32 -5.99
CA THR A 41 7.18 -18.14 -7.13
C THR A 41 6.68 -17.04 -8.09
N ARG A 42 7.53 -16.65 -9.04
CA ARG A 42 7.14 -15.68 -10.10
C ARG A 42 6.00 -16.21 -11.00
N GLU A 43 5.81 -17.53 -11.06
CA GLU A 43 4.69 -18.17 -11.76
C GLU A 43 3.43 -18.28 -10.89
N GLY A 44 3.48 -17.86 -9.60
CA GLY A 44 2.37 -17.90 -8.66
C GLY A 44 2.19 -19.25 -7.96
N ARG A 45 3.20 -20.12 -7.96
CA ARG A 45 3.14 -21.41 -7.26
C ARG A 45 3.55 -21.25 -5.81
N PHE A 46 2.77 -21.82 -4.90
CA PHE A 46 3.09 -21.87 -3.48
C PHE A 46 4.08 -23.00 -3.20
N ALA A 47 5.08 -22.69 -2.37
CA ALA A 47 6.10 -23.67 -1.96
C ALA A 47 6.43 -23.51 -0.47
N PHE A 48 6.73 -24.63 0.18
CA PHE A 48 7.22 -24.70 1.54
C PHE A 48 8.42 -25.67 1.60
N GLU A 49 9.53 -25.23 2.19
CA GLU A 49 10.78 -26.01 2.26
C GLU A 49 11.22 -26.60 0.90
N GLY A 50 11.09 -25.78 -0.15
CA GLY A 50 11.48 -26.16 -1.52
C GLY A 50 10.52 -27.13 -2.24
N SER A 51 9.43 -27.56 -1.59
CA SER A 51 8.43 -28.45 -2.16
C SER A 51 7.14 -27.70 -2.52
N PRO A 52 6.44 -28.08 -3.61
CA PRO A 52 5.14 -27.51 -3.93
C PRO A 52 4.14 -27.69 -2.76
N LEU A 53 3.44 -26.62 -2.41
CA LEU A 53 2.44 -26.60 -1.36
C LEU A 53 1.04 -26.68 -1.98
N ALA A 54 0.28 -27.73 -1.62
CA ALA A 54 -1.13 -27.83 -1.95
C ALA A 54 -1.95 -26.95 -0.97
N LEU A 55 -2.93 -26.24 -1.50
CA LEU A 55 -3.85 -25.41 -0.73
C LEU A 55 -5.21 -26.13 -0.68
N ASP A 56 -5.77 -26.26 0.51
CA ASP A 56 -7.05 -26.92 0.75
C ASP A 56 -8.02 -25.91 1.40
N PRO A 57 -9.08 -25.49 0.71
CA PRO A 57 -10.07 -24.57 1.28
C PRO A 57 -10.65 -25.08 2.59
N GLY A 58 -10.69 -24.22 3.62
CA GLY A 58 -11.08 -24.59 5.00
C GLY A 58 -10.02 -25.36 5.77
N GLY A 59 -8.91 -25.75 5.14
CA GLY A 59 -7.85 -26.54 5.75
C GLY A 59 -6.73 -25.73 6.42
N GLY A 60 -6.81 -24.41 6.42
CA GLY A 60 -5.74 -23.53 6.90
C GLY A 60 -4.48 -23.59 6.03
N LEU A 61 -3.36 -23.21 6.61
CA LEU A 61 -2.05 -23.20 5.92
C LEU A 61 -0.96 -23.70 6.87
N LEU A 62 -0.45 -24.92 6.67
CA LEU A 62 0.66 -25.52 7.43
C LEU A 62 0.41 -25.57 8.96
N GLY A 63 -0.84 -25.48 9.41
CA GLY A 63 -1.21 -25.40 10.81
C GLY A 63 -0.75 -24.08 11.47
N ALA A 64 -0.61 -23.02 10.70
CA ALA A 64 -0.35 -21.68 11.21
C ALA A 64 -1.57 -21.10 11.92
N ASP A 65 -1.32 -20.29 12.96
CA ASP A 65 -2.35 -19.55 13.68
C ASP A 65 -2.77 -18.30 12.92
N VAL A 66 -1.84 -17.69 12.17
CA VAL A 66 -2.01 -16.43 11.42
C VAL A 66 -1.15 -16.46 10.16
N ALA A 67 -1.63 -15.88 9.06
CA ALA A 67 -0.81 -15.57 7.90
C ALA A 67 -0.33 -14.11 7.96
N PHE A 68 0.92 -13.90 7.55
CA PHE A 68 1.50 -12.56 7.37
C PHE A 68 1.89 -12.39 5.89
N PRO A 69 0.98 -11.88 5.04
CA PRO A 69 1.30 -11.65 3.64
C PRO A 69 2.25 -10.45 3.51
N MET A 70 3.39 -10.66 2.86
CA MET A 70 4.35 -9.61 2.49
C MET A 70 4.50 -9.60 0.96
N LEU A 71 3.39 -9.40 0.28
CA LEU A 71 3.28 -9.43 -1.17
C LEU A 71 2.94 -8.03 -1.67
N HIS A 72 3.78 -7.47 -2.53
CA HIS A 72 3.60 -6.12 -3.05
C HIS A 72 3.05 -6.13 -4.48
N GLY A 73 2.22 -5.13 -4.79
CA GLY A 73 1.61 -4.96 -6.10
C GLY A 73 0.49 -5.96 -6.44
N PRO A 74 0.22 -6.19 -7.74
CA PRO A 74 -0.81 -7.11 -8.21
C PRO A 74 -0.68 -8.52 -7.63
N PHE A 75 -1.82 -9.16 -7.34
CA PHE A 75 -1.98 -10.43 -6.64
C PHE A 75 -1.60 -10.40 -5.14
N GLY A 76 -1.00 -9.33 -4.63
CA GLY A 76 -0.65 -9.14 -3.23
C GLY A 76 -1.51 -8.11 -2.53
N GLU A 77 -1.71 -6.94 -3.15
CA GLU A 77 -2.41 -5.78 -2.57
C GLU A 77 -3.81 -5.57 -3.16
N ASP A 78 -4.26 -6.39 -4.11
CA ASP A 78 -5.48 -6.23 -4.89
C ASP A 78 -6.68 -7.04 -4.41
N GLY A 79 -6.58 -7.69 -3.25
CA GLY A 79 -7.61 -8.56 -2.68
C GLY A 79 -7.48 -10.03 -3.09
N THR A 80 -6.62 -10.36 -4.06
CA THR A 80 -6.48 -11.74 -4.56
C THR A 80 -5.95 -12.70 -3.50
N VAL A 81 -4.82 -12.39 -2.87
CA VAL A 81 -4.26 -13.23 -1.80
C VAL A 81 -5.14 -13.19 -0.55
N GLN A 82 -5.78 -12.05 -0.26
CA GLN A 82 -6.70 -11.92 0.85
C GLN A 82 -7.90 -12.87 0.67
N GLY A 83 -8.48 -12.92 -0.53
CA GLY A 83 -9.57 -13.86 -0.85
C GLY A 83 -9.15 -15.33 -0.73
N LEU A 84 -7.91 -15.65 -1.07
CA LEU A 84 -7.37 -16.99 -0.83
C LEU A 84 -7.29 -17.31 0.67
N LEU A 85 -6.80 -16.37 1.48
CA LEU A 85 -6.66 -16.54 2.94
C LEU A 85 -8.03 -16.66 3.62
N GLU A 86 -9.06 -15.94 3.15
CA GLU A 86 -10.46 -16.13 3.57
C GLU A 86 -10.93 -17.56 3.28
N LEU A 87 -10.71 -18.06 2.05
CA LEU A 87 -11.10 -19.42 1.66
C LEU A 87 -10.34 -20.51 2.43
N LEU A 88 -9.15 -20.22 2.93
CA LEU A 88 -8.37 -21.12 3.78
C LEU A 88 -8.83 -21.09 5.24
N ASP A 89 -9.79 -20.24 5.62
CA ASP A 89 -10.26 -20.04 7.00
C ASP A 89 -9.11 -19.69 7.96
N LEU A 90 -8.24 -18.77 7.54
CA LEU A 90 -7.01 -18.40 8.25
C LEU A 90 -6.97 -16.91 8.57
N PRO A 91 -6.80 -16.53 9.85
CA PRO A 91 -6.54 -15.14 10.21
C PRO A 91 -5.32 -14.60 9.45
N TYR A 92 -5.37 -13.35 8.99
CA TYR A 92 -4.22 -12.75 8.29
C TYR A 92 -4.04 -11.27 8.63
N VAL A 93 -2.79 -10.84 8.61
CA VAL A 93 -2.40 -9.45 8.84
C VAL A 93 -2.76 -8.60 7.63
N GLY A 94 -3.30 -7.41 7.88
CA GLY A 94 -3.57 -6.39 6.89
C GLY A 94 -5.04 -6.29 6.50
N ALA A 95 -5.29 -5.52 5.43
CA ALA A 95 -6.60 -5.21 4.92
C ALA A 95 -7.34 -6.44 4.37
N GLY A 96 -8.67 -6.44 4.46
CA GLY A 96 -9.52 -7.44 3.84
C GLY A 96 -9.64 -7.28 2.32
N VAL A 97 -10.37 -8.19 1.68
CA VAL A 97 -10.52 -8.26 0.21
C VAL A 97 -10.99 -6.93 -0.39
N ALA A 98 -12.07 -6.37 0.12
CA ALA A 98 -12.67 -5.15 -0.43
C ALA A 98 -11.76 -3.93 -0.29
N ALA A 99 -11.16 -3.73 0.88
CA ALA A 99 -10.27 -2.60 1.14
C ALA A 99 -8.99 -2.68 0.27
N SER A 100 -8.40 -3.87 0.12
CA SER A 100 -7.25 -4.10 -0.74
C SER A 100 -7.57 -3.79 -2.20
N ALA A 101 -8.69 -4.30 -2.73
CA ALA A 101 -9.11 -4.06 -4.10
C ALA A 101 -9.41 -2.58 -4.38
N LEU A 102 -10.07 -1.88 -3.43
CA LEU A 102 -10.37 -0.45 -3.55
C LEU A 102 -9.10 0.40 -3.51
N ALA A 103 -8.18 0.10 -2.59
CA ALA A 103 -6.92 0.86 -2.47
C ALA A 103 -6.03 0.69 -3.71
N MET A 104 -6.00 -0.50 -4.31
CA MET A 104 -5.18 -0.78 -5.49
C MET A 104 -5.67 -0.07 -6.75
N ASP A 105 -7.00 0.07 -6.94
CA ASP A 105 -7.58 0.78 -8.07
C ASP A 105 -7.66 2.29 -7.76
N LYS A 106 -6.69 3.05 -8.30
CA LYS A 106 -6.56 4.50 -8.04
C LYS A 106 -7.82 5.29 -8.39
N VAL A 107 -8.57 4.85 -9.41
CA VAL A 107 -9.81 5.52 -9.82
C VAL A 107 -10.90 5.27 -8.80
N LEU A 108 -11.14 4.00 -8.44
CA LEU A 108 -12.15 3.66 -7.42
C LEU A 108 -11.80 4.28 -6.06
N PHE A 109 -10.53 4.22 -5.66
CA PHE A 109 -10.06 4.87 -4.43
C PHE A 109 -10.41 6.36 -4.42
N LYS A 110 -10.05 7.09 -5.49
CA LYS A 110 -10.33 8.53 -5.59
C LYS A 110 -11.82 8.85 -5.62
N GLU A 111 -12.64 8.04 -6.28
CA GLU A 111 -14.10 8.18 -6.28
C GLU A 111 -14.68 8.02 -4.86
N VAL A 112 -14.24 7.00 -4.12
CA VAL A 112 -14.67 6.79 -2.73
C VAL A 112 -14.21 7.94 -1.83
N MET A 113 -12.96 8.38 -1.95
CA MET A 113 -12.43 9.51 -1.17
C MET A 113 -13.13 10.84 -1.51
N ALA A 114 -13.44 11.08 -2.78
CA ALA A 114 -14.22 12.25 -3.21
C ALA A 114 -15.63 12.26 -2.62
N GLN A 115 -16.29 11.10 -2.61
CA GLN A 115 -17.64 10.95 -2.00
C GLN A 115 -17.58 11.17 -0.48
N ALA A 116 -16.49 10.83 0.16
CA ALA A 116 -16.25 11.07 1.58
C ALA A 116 -15.81 12.51 1.88
N GLY A 117 -15.55 13.33 0.85
CA GLY A 117 -15.14 14.74 0.98
C GLY A 117 -13.66 14.94 1.33
N LEU A 118 -12.82 13.91 1.17
CA LEU A 118 -11.39 14.03 1.38
C LEU A 118 -10.72 14.84 0.25
N PRO A 119 -9.85 15.80 0.58
CA PRO A 119 -9.19 16.63 -0.42
C PRO A 119 -8.16 15.83 -1.23
N GLN A 120 -8.19 15.98 -2.54
CA GLN A 120 -7.33 15.29 -3.51
C GLN A 120 -6.91 16.25 -4.64
N VAL A 121 -5.90 15.88 -5.44
CA VAL A 121 -5.63 16.55 -6.71
C VAL A 121 -6.76 16.29 -7.71
N GLY A 122 -6.98 17.24 -8.65
CA GLY A 122 -7.88 17.02 -9.78
C GLY A 122 -7.41 15.83 -10.62
N TYR A 123 -8.34 15.04 -11.14
CA TYR A 123 -8.00 13.87 -11.96
C TYR A 123 -9.03 13.59 -13.05
N ALA A 124 -8.62 12.85 -14.07
CA ALA A 124 -9.48 12.28 -15.10
C ALA A 124 -9.18 10.79 -15.25
N ALA A 125 -10.23 9.98 -15.36
CA ALA A 125 -10.13 8.54 -15.59
C ALA A 125 -10.48 8.23 -17.05
N LEU A 126 -9.63 7.48 -17.73
CA LEU A 126 -9.76 7.16 -19.14
C LEU A 126 -9.70 5.65 -19.39
N ARG A 127 -10.56 5.19 -20.29
CA ARG A 127 -10.46 3.83 -20.87
C ARG A 127 -9.88 3.89 -22.28
N ALA A 128 -9.28 2.83 -22.73
CA ALA A 128 -8.74 2.74 -24.09
C ALA A 128 -9.85 3.09 -25.12
N GLY A 129 -9.54 4.02 -26.03
CA GLY A 129 -10.48 4.50 -27.05
C GLY A 129 -11.49 5.57 -26.56
N ALA A 130 -11.45 5.98 -25.29
CA ALA A 130 -12.30 7.07 -24.80
C ALA A 130 -11.79 8.45 -25.28
N ASP A 131 -12.67 9.48 -25.19
CA ASP A 131 -12.30 10.87 -25.41
C ASP A 131 -11.27 11.32 -24.37
N ARG A 132 -10.19 11.95 -24.82
CA ARG A 132 -9.06 12.40 -23.99
C ARG A 132 -9.20 13.86 -23.52
N SER A 133 -10.29 14.53 -23.89
CA SER A 133 -10.49 15.98 -23.57
C SER A 133 -10.44 16.26 -22.07
N ALA A 134 -11.04 15.38 -21.24
CA ALA A 134 -11.03 15.54 -19.78
C ALA A 134 -9.61 15.54 -19.18
N ALA A 135 -8.68 14.79 -19.76
CA ALA A 135 -7.27 14.83 -19.34
C ALA A 135 -6.59 16.15 -19.73
N ALA A 136 -6.88 16.67 -20.93
CA ALA A 136 -6.34 17.93 -21.39
C ALA A 136 -6.85 19.14 -20.59
N GLU A 137 -8.09 19.09 -20.07
CA GLU A 137 -8.70 20.13 -19.24
C GLU A 137 -8.06 20.28 -17.85
N LEU A 138 -7.30 19.29 -17.37
CA LEU A 138 -6.60 19.39 -16.08
C LEU A 138 -5.48 20.44 -16.07
N GLY A 139 -5.01 20.84 -17.26
CA GLY A 139 -3.84 21.71 -17.41
C GLY A 139 -2.53 20.96 -17.17
N LEU A 140 -1.41 21.60 -17.48
CA LEU A 140 -0.07 21.02 -17.35
C LEU A 140 0.69 21.67 -16.19
N PRO A 141 1.59 20.92 -15.55
CA PRO A 141 1.92 19.51 -15.78
C PRO A 141 0.89 18.55 -15.18
N VAL A 142 0.85 17.30 -15.72
CA VAL A 142 0.05 16.20 -15.19
C VAL A 142 0.88 14.92 -15.04
N PHE A 143 0.39 13.97 -14.24
CA PHE A 143 0.91 12.63 -14.19
C PHE A 143 -0.08 11.66 -14.85
N VAL A 144 0.41 10.86 -15.78
CA VAL A 144 -0.34 9.78 -16.43
C VAL A 144 0.08 8.45 -15.80
N LYS A 145 -0.88 7.65 -15.34
CA LYS A 145 -0.61 6.41 -14.58
C LYS A 145 -1.57 5.30 -14.99
N PRO A 146 -1.11 4.04 -15.12
CA PRO A 146 -2.01 2.88 -15.06
C PRO A 146 -2.76 2.88 -13.73
N ALA A 147 -4.09 2.61 -13.75
CA ALA A 147 -4.91 2.76 -12.56
C ALA A 147 -4.64 1.69 -11.48
N ARG A 148 -4.25 0.46 -11.89
CA ARG A 148 -4.18 -0.73 -11.04
C ARG A 148 -2.77 -1.33 -10.94
N LEU A 149 -1.75 -0.48 -11.04
CA LEU A 149 -0.35 -0.87 -10.85
C LEU A 149 0.30 -0.05 -9.74
N GLY A 150 1.27 -0.68 -9.07
CA GLY A 150 2.15 -0.07 -8.08
C GLY A 150 3.53 0.29 -8.63
N SER A 151 4.43 0.71 -7.73
CA SER A 151 5.87 0.90 -7.98
C SER A 151 6.24 1.74 -9.19
N SER A 152 5.45 2.76 -9.51
CA SER A 152 5.72 3.71 -10.59
C SER A 152 5.85 3.10 -12.00
N VAL A 153 5.40 1.87 -12.22
CA VAL A 153 5.43 1.23 -13.55
C VAL A 153 4.45 1.93 -14.49
N GLY A 154 4.91 2.36 -15.66
CA GLY A 154 4.09 3.01 -16.68
C GLY A 154 3.63 4.43 -16.31
N ILE A 155 4.25 5.06 -15.28
CA ILE A 155 3.95 6.44 -14.91
C ILE A 155 4.79 7.42 -15.74
N ALA A 156 4.16 8.48 -16.25
CA ALA A 156 4.83 9.56 -16.95
C ALA A 156 4.39 10.92 -16.41
N LYS A 157 5.35 11.83 -16.22
CA LYS A 157 5.10 13.25 -16.01
C LYS A 157 5.03 13.94 -17.36
N VAL A 158 3.92 14.57 -17.66
CA VAL A 158 3.64 15.29 -18.93
C VAL A 158 3.72 16.78 -18.65
N THR A 159 4.61 17.46 -19.35
CA THR A 159 4.88 18.91 -19.19
C THR A 159 4.49 19.71 -20.43
N ALA A 160 4.34 19.05 -21.58
CA ALA A 160 3.93 19.65 -22.83
C ALA A 160 2.75 18.86 -23.46
N ALA A 161 1.91 19.57 -24.21
CA ALA A 161 0.66 18.98 -24.73
C ALA A 161 0.88 17.82 -25.71
N ASP A 162 1.98 17.84 -26.46
CA ASP A 162 2.36 16.81 -27.42
C ASP A 162 2.92 15.54 -26.75
N GLU A 163 3.24 15.58 -25.46
CA GLU A 163 3.65 14.41 -24.65
C GLU A 163 2.46 13.60 -24.14
N LEU A 164 1.24 14.18 -24.10
CA LEU A 164 0.09 13.56 -23.43
C LEU A 164 -0.36 12.29 -24.12
N ASP A 165 -0.53 12.29 -25.42
CA ASP A 165 -0.97 11.13 -26.18
C ASP A 165 0.03 9.96 -26.12
N PRO A 166 1.34 10.17 -26.31
CA PRO A 166 2.34 9.11 -26.10
C PRO A 166 2.33 8.53 -24.68
N ALA A 167 2.18 9.38 -23.65
CA ALA A 167 2.13 8.91 -22.26
C ALA A 167 0.88 8.08 -21.96
N LEU A 168 -0.27 8.47 -22.53
CA LEU A 168 -1.51 7.69 -22.43
C LEU A 168 -1.39 6.33 -23.14
N ASP A 169 -0.80 6.30 -24.33
CA ASP A 169 -0.62 5.06 -25.10
C ASP A 169 0.30 4.08 -24.35
N GLU A 170 1.38 4.57 -23.73
CA GLU A 170 2.26 3.76 -22.88
C GLU A 170 1.53 3.24 -21.63
N ALA A 171 0.78 4.10 -20.93
CA ALA A 171 0.02 3.67 -19.75
C ALA A 171 -1.06 2.62 -20.12
N PHE A 172 -1.71 2.74 -21.28
CA PHE A 172 -2.66 1.76 -21.79
C PHE A 172 -2.02 0.43 -22.22
N ALA A 173 -0.71 0.38 -22.46
CA ALA A 173 -0.02 -0.89 -22.66
C ALA A 173 0.04 -1.73 -21.37
N HIS A 174 -0.11 -1.08 -20.21
CA HIS A 174 -0.04 -1.71 -18.91
C HIS A 174 -1.42 -1.97 -18.27
N ASP A 175 -2.42 -1.11 -18.51
CA ASP A 175 -3.75 -1.25 -17.94
C ASP A 175 -4.83 -0.71 -18.90
N SER A 176 -5.98 -1.34 -18.94
CA SER A 176 -7.15 -0.88 -19.70
C SER A 176 -7.83 0.35 -19.11
N LEU A 177 -7.45 0.75 -17.89
CA LEU A 177 -7.89 1.94 -17.18
C LEU A 177 -6.65 2.78 -16.81
N VAL A 178 -6.67 4.06 -17.19
CA VAL A 178 -5.59 5.01 -16.93
C VAL A 178 -6.17 6.20 -16.17
N ILE A 179 -5.42 6.68 -15.19
CA ILE A 179 -5.71 7.91 -14.46
C ILE A 179 -4.71 8.99 -14.86
N VAL A 180 -5.21 10.20 -15.10
CA VAL A 180 -4.41 11.42 -15.29
C VAL A 180 -4.66 12.32 -14.09
N GLU A 181 -3.61 12.75 -13.41
CA GLU A 181 -3.69 13.56 -12.20
C GLU A 181 -2.99 14.90 -12.39
N ALA A 182 -3.63 15.96 -11.92
CA ALA A 182 -3.00 17.27 -11.86
C ALA A 182 -1.77 17.25 -10.95
N PHE A 183 -0.72 17.94 -11.36
CA PHE A 183 0.49 18.10 -10.56
C PHE A 183 0.21 18.89 -9.28
N SER A 184 0.74 18.45 -8.16
CA SER A 184 0.82 19.21 -6.93
C SER A 184 2.26 19.67 -6.69
N ALA A 185 2.45 20.94 -6.35
CA ALA A 185 3.75 21.50 -5.95
C ALA A 185 4.03 21.29 -4.45
N GLY A 186 3.21 20.49 -3.77
CA GLY A 186 3.38 20.15 -2.36
C GLY A 186 4.56 19.22 -2.11
N VAL A 187 5.06 19.23 -0.87
CA VAL A 187 6.00 18.21 -0.40
C VAL A 187 5.28 16.88 -0.21
N GLU A 188 5.96 15.78 -0.52
CA GLU A 188 5.42 14.44 -0.33
C GLU A 188 5.57 14.02 1.14
N VAL A 189 4.46 13.62 1.77
CA VAL A 189 4.38 13.27 3.19
C VAL A 189 3.67 11.93 3.32
N GLU A 190 4.30 11.00 4.03
CA GLU A 190 3.73 9.69 4.30
C GLU A 190 3.33 9.56 5.78
N CYS A 191 2.21 8.88 6.05
CA CYS A 191 1.68 8.62 7.38
C CYS A 191 1.22 7.18 7.49
N SER A 192 1.76 6.45 8.46
CA SER A 192 1.39 5.06 8.73
C SER A 192 0.17 4.97 9.62
N VAL A 193 -0.74 4.04 9.33
CA VAL A 193 -1.96 3.79 10.12
C VAL A 193 -1.95 2.35 10.61
N LEU A 194 -2.34 2.13 11.86
CA LEU A 194 -2.38 0.83 12.54
C LEU A 194 -3.68 0.68 13.32
N GLY A 195 -4.38 -0.42 13.16
CA GLY A 195 -5.57 -0.74 13.95
C GLY A 195 -6.71 -1.36 13.14
N ASN A 196 -7.80 -1.65 13.83
CA ASN A 196 -9.07 -2.09 13.24
C ASN A 196 -10.15 -1.01 13.46
N GLY A 197 -11.07 -1.20 14.41
CA GLY A 197 -12.18 -0.26 14.67
C GLY A 197 -11.78 1.10 15.25
N ARG A 198 -10.59 1.26 15.79
CA ARG A 198 -10.00 2.51 16.30
C ARG A 198 -8.55 2.64 15.84
N PRO A 199 -8.34 2.96 14.56
CA PRO A 199 -6.99 3.08 14.02
C PRO A 199 -6.27 4.32 14.60
N GLU A 200 -4.96 4.19 14.73
CA GLU A 200 -4.06 5.26 15.12
C GLU A 200 -3.08 5.59 13.99
N ALA A 201 -2.77 6.86 13.84
CA ALA A 201 -1.80 7.35 12.87
C ALA A 201 -0.46 7.65 13.53
N SER A 202 0.63 7.32 12.85
CA SER A 202 2.00 7.65 13.26
C SER A 202 2.28 9.15 13.17
N GLU A 203 3.46 9.58 13.63
CA GLU A 203 4.02 10.87 13.22
C GLU A 203 4.28 10.84 11.71
N PRO A 204 3.87 11.86 10.94
CA PRO A 204 4.13 11.95 9.52
C PRO A 204 5.60 12.17 9.19
N GLY A 205 6.08 11.55 8.11
CA GLY A 205 7.41 11.74 7.56
C GLY A 205 7.38 12.36 6.18
N GLU A 206 8.36 13.22 5.90
CA GLU A 206 8.56 13.83 4.59
C GLU A 206 9.50 12.97 3.75
N ILE A 207 9.10 12.71 2.51
CA ILE A 207 9.93 12.04 1.51
C ILE A 207 10.71 13.12 0.74
N VAL A 208 12.02 13.08 0.84
CA VAL A 208 12.92 13.97 0.11
C VAL A 208 13.66 13.17 -0.94
N ILE A 209 13.51 13.55 -2.19
CA ILE A 209 14.16 12.92 -3.33
C ILE A 209 15.15 13.89 -3.96
N ASP A 210 16.32 13.36 -4.34
CA ASP A 210 17.39 14.15 -5.02
C ASP A 210 17.20 14.10 -6.56
N ALA A 211 15.92 13.98 -7.02
CA ALA A 211 15.55 13.86 -8.43
C ALA A 211 14.27 14.66 -8.72
N ASP A 212 14.02 14.96 -10.00
CA ASP A 212 12.84 15.71 -10.43
C ASP A 212 11.50 15.00 -10.15
N TRP A 213 11.51 13.70 -9.87
CA TRP A 213 10.35 12.92 -9.43
C TRP A 213 10.73 11.52 -8.88
N TYR A 214 9.81 10.93 -8.10
CA TYR A 214 9.99 9.67 -7.37
C TYR A 214 9.64 8.45 -8.26
N ASP A 215 10.62 7.97 -9.01
CA ASP A 215 10.48 6.77 -9.85
C ASP A 215 10.85 5.48 -9.11
N TYR A 216 10.69 4.33 -9.80
CA TYR A 216 11.01 3.00 -9.25
C TYR A 216 12.47 2.89 -8.80
N GLU A 217 13.41 3.46 -9.56
CA GLU A 217 14.83 3.40 -9.22
C GLU A 217 15.15 4.25 -7.98
N ALA A 218 14.55 5.44 -7.86
CA ALA A 218 14.74 6.30 -6.68
C ALA A 218 14.19 5.66 -5.40
N LYS A 219 13.09 4.87 -5.51
CA LYS A 219 12.48 4.16 -4.35
C LYS A 219 13.41 3.10 -3.74
N TYR A 220 14.19 2.40 -4.55
CA TYR A 220 14.92 1.21 -4.12
C TYR A 220 16.45 1.33 -4.20
N ARG A 221 16.99 2.43 -4.77
CA ARG A 221 18.43 2.71 -4.76
C ARG A 221 18.89 3.19 -3.38
N PRO A 222 20.02 2.68 -2.86
CA PRO A 222 20.65 3.27 -1.68
C PRO A 222 20.95 4.76 -1.90
N GLY A 223 20.38 5.63 -1.05
CA GLY A 223 20.53 7.09 -1.15
C GLY A 223 19.63 7.80 -2.15
N GLY A 224 18.68 7.09 -2.81
CA GLY A 224 17.71 7.72 -3.73
C GLY A 224 16.59 8.49 -3.03
N MET A 225 16.38 8.24 -1.74
CA MET A 225 15.34 8.85 -0.91
C MET A 225 15.86 9.10 0.50
N GLU A 226 15.53 10.26 1.07
CA GLU A 226 15.69 10.58 2.49
C GLU A 226 14.31 10.68 3.15
N LEU A 227 14.12 10.00 4.29
CA LEU A 227 12.93 10.13 5.13
C LEU A 227 13.24 11.04 6.32
N VAL A 228 12.58 12.19 6.37
CA VAL A 228 12.70 13.17 7.46
C VAL A 228 11.51 13.06 8.41
N ILE A 229 11.76 12.71 9.68
CA ILE A 229 10.72 12.54 10.70
C ILE A 229 11.04 13.44 11.91
N PRO A 230 10.10 14.31 12.34
CA PRO A 230 8.82 14.61 11.71
C PRO A 230 8.97 15.36 10.39
N ALA A 231 7.95 15.28 9.52
CA ALA A 231 7.88 16.05 8.28
C ALA A 231 8.06 17.56 8.55
N ARG A 232 8.80 18.27 7.66
CA ARG A 232 9.11 19.69 7.77
C ARG A 232 7.95 20.60 7.32
N ILE A 233 6.76 20.29 7.81
CA ILE A 233 5.51 21.05 7.66
C ILE A 233 5.05 21.60 9.01
N SER A 234 4.01 22.42 9.02
CA SER A 234 3.49 22.98 10.28
C SER A 234 2.92 21.89 11.20
N ALA A 235 2.81 22.15 12.51
CA ALA A 235 2.19 21.22 13.45
C ALA A 235 0.70 20.99 13.12
N GLU A 236 0.02 22.02 12.60
CA GLU A 236 -1.38 21.95 12.18
C GLU A 236 -1.51 21.02 10.95
N ASP A 237 -0.64 21.18 9.95
CA ASP A 237 -0.63 20.30 8.76
C ASP A 237 -0.31 18.84 9.13
N ARG A 238 0.64 18.60 10.05
CA ARG A 238 0.91 17.23 10.56
C ARG A 238 -0.31 16.62 11.23
N ALA A 239 -1.01 17.41 12.06
CA ALA A 239 -2.25 16.94 12.67
C ALA A 239 -3.31 16.62 11.61
N ARG A 240 -3.46 17.48 10.58
CA ARG A 240 -4.41 17.25 9.48
C ARG A 240 -4.05 16.02 8.64
N VAL A 241 -2.78 15.77 8.34
CA VAL A 241 -2.32 14.55 7.68
C VAL A 241 -2.75 13.31 8.46
N ARG A 242 -2.54 13.29 9.78
CA ARG A 242 -2.92 12.16 10.64
C ARG A 242 -4.44 11.92 10.67
N GLU A 243 -5.23 12.98 10.75
CA GLU A 243 -6.69 12.89 10.69
C GLU A 243 -7.14 12.29 9.35
N LEU A 244 -6.68 12.85 8.22
CA LEU A 244 -7.03 12.38 6.89
C LEU A 244 -6.56 10.94 6.63
N ALA A 245 -5.41 10.53 7.18
CA ALA A 245 -4.92 9.16 7.07
C ALA A 245 -5.87 8.16 7.75
N VAL A 246 -6.33 8.49 8.97
CA VAL A 246 -7.31 7.68 9.71
C VAL A 246 -8.68 7.69 9.01
N GLU A 247 -9.13 8.84 8.52
CA GLU A 247 -10.38 8.95 7.74
C GLU A 247 -10.33 8.09 6.48
N ALA A 248 -9.27 8.19 5.65
CA ALA A 248 -9.12 7.40 4.44
C ALA A 248 -9.11 5.89 4.73
N PHE A 249 -8.36 5.48 5.76
CA PHE A 249 -8.31 4.10 6.23
C PHE A 249 -9.70 3.57 6.62
N ALA A 250 -10.46 4.35 7.38
CA ALA A 250 -11.79 3.96 7.83
C ALA A 250 -12.80 3.89 6.68
N HIS A 251 -12.76 4.85 5.73
CA HIS A 251 -13.73 4.92 4.63
C HIS A 251 -13.67 3.75 3.67
N ILE A 252 -12.51 3.13 3.46
CA ILE A 252 -12.41 1.91 2.66
C ILE A 252 -12.60 0.62 3.49
N GLY A 253 -12.88 0.73 4.79
CA GLY A 253 -12.97 -0.43 5.67
C GLY A 253 -11.64 -1.16 5.82
N CYS A 254 -10.52 -0.44 5.83
CA CYS A 254 -9.20 -1.03 6.02
C CYS A 254 -9.03 -1.57 7.44
N ALA A 255 -8.13 -2.52 7.62
CA ALA A 255 -7.80 -3.15 8.89
C ALA A 255 -6.30 -3.47 8.97
N GLY A 256 -5.81 -3.61 10.19
CA GLY A 256 -4.42 -3.95 10.47
C GLY A 256 -3.47 -2.80 10.19
N LEU A 257 -3.07 -2.63 8.95
CA LEU A 257 -2.08 -1.62 8.56
C LEU A 257 -2.40 -0.97 7.20
N ALA A 258 -1.97 0.28 7.05
CA ALA A 258 -1.83 0.93 5.75
C ALA A 258 -0.87 2.12 5.86
N ARG A 259 -0.31 2.59 4.75
CA ARG A 259 0.41 3.85 4.64
C ARG A 259 -0.38 4.78 3.72
N ALA A 260 -0.74 5.94 4.24
CA ALA A 260 -1.40 7.00 3.48
C ALA A 260 -0.35 8.01 3.01
N ASP A 261 -0.36 8.33 1.72
CA ASP A 261 0.59 9.20 1.06
C ASP A 261 -0.11 10.50 0.66
N PHE A 262 0.52 11.64 0.93
CA PHE A 262 -0.06 12.97 0.78
C PHE A 262 0.87 13.93 0.05
N PHE A 263 0.27 14.96 -0.56
CA PHE A 263 0.97 16.20 -0.92
C PHE A 263 0.53 17.32 0.03
N VAL A 264 1.49 18.02 0.64
CA VAL A 264 1.22 19.19 1.47
C VAL A 264 1.73 20.42 0.77
N GLU A 265 0.81 21.23 0.24
CA GLU A 265 1.12 22.40 -0.57
C GLU A 265 1.50 23.60 0.30
N PRO A 266 2.28 24.55 -0.26
CA PRO A 266 2.48 25.84 0.38
C PRO A 266 1.13 26.51 0.70
N GLY A 267 0.93 26.88 1.98
CA GLY A 267 -0.35 27.42 2.45
C GLY A 267 -1.24 26.42 3.18
N GLY A 268 -0.74 25.17 3.40
CA GLY A 268 -1.38 24.22 4.31
C GLY A 268 -2.52 23.39 3.68
N ARG A 269 -2.62 23.34 2.35
CA ARG A 269 -3.56 22.42 1.70
C ARG A 269 -2.99 21.02 1.67
N VAL A 270 -3.58 20.11 2.45
CA VAL A 270 -3.21 18.70 2.53
C VAL A 270 -4.07 17.89 1.58
N LEU A 271 -3.45 17.19 0.62
CA LEU A 271 -4.10 16.43 -0.44
C LEU A 271 -3.74 14.96 -0.32
N LEU A 272 -4.73 14.09 -0.17
CA LEU A 272 -4.54 12.64 -0.18
C LEU A 272 -4.19 12.18 -1.60
N ASN A 273 -3.12 11.42 -1.72
CA ASN A 273 -2.67 10.81 -2.97
C ASN A 273 -3.17 9.37 -3.11
N GLU A 274 -2.69 8.47 -2.25
CA GLU A 274 -3.05 7.04 -2.27
C GLU A 274 -2.97 6.42 -0.87
N LEU A 275 -3.48 5.19 -0.74
CA LEU A 275 -3.39 4.38 0.47
C LEU A 275 -2.80 3.01 0.11
N ASN A 276 -1.65 2.66 0.68
CA ASN A 276 -0.97 1.38 0.49
C ASN A 276 -1.34 0.42 1.60
N THR A 277 -2.01 -0.69 1.28
CA THR A 277 -2.50 -1.65 2.28
C THR A 277 -1.47 -2.70 2.71
N LEU A 278 -0.39 -2.89 1.95
CA LEU A 278 0.77 -3.71 2.31
C LEU A 278 2.08 -2.97 1.98
N PRO A 279 2.41 -1.91 2.71
CA PRO A 279 3.65 -1.15 2.48
C PRO A 279 4.87 -2.03 2.74
N GLY A 280 6.03 -1.65 2.18
CA GLY A 280 7.30 -2.30 2.49
C GLY A 280 7.52 -2.41 4.00
N PHE A 281 7.99 -3.57 4.48
CA PHE A 281 7.96 -3.90 5.90
C PHE A 281 9.31 -4.43 6.43
N THR A 282 10.42 -3.82 6.01
CA THR A 282 11.71 -3.99 6.67
C THR A 282 11.81 -3.00 7.85
N GLN A 283 12.78 -3.19 8.75
CA GLN A 283 13.03 -2.22 9.83
C GLN A 283 13.38 -0.81 9.32
N THR A 284 13.92 -0.72 8.10
CA THR A 284 14.29 0.55 7.46
C THR A 284 13.19 1.11 6.55
N SER A 285 12.11 0.37 6.35
CA SER A 285 10.96 0.83 5.55
C SER A 285 10.23 1.97 6.23
N VAL A 286 9.64 2.85 5.45
CA VAL A 286 8.96 4.05 5.93
C VAL A 286 7.90 3.71 6.98
N TYR A 287 7.04 2.71 6.72
CA TYR A 287 5.98 2.32 7.64
C TYR A 287 6.50 2.02 9.06
N ALA A 288 7.54 1.19 9.17
CA ALA A 288 8.13 0.83 10.45
C ALA A 288 8.84 2.01 11.13
N ARG A 289 9.59 2.81 10.36
CA ARG A 289 10.30 3.99 10.89
C ARG A 289 9.37 5.07 11.43
N LEU A 290 8.22 5.29 10.80
CA LEU A 290 7.22 6.26 11.27
C LEU A 290 6.61 5.80 12.60
N PHE A 291 6.32 4.50 12.78
CA PHE A 291 5.87 3.98 14.06
C PHE A 291 6.95 3.96 15.12
N GLU A 292 8.20 3.66 14.76
CA GLU A 292 9.34 3.74 15.70
C GLU A 292 9.50 5.18 16.24
N ALA A 293 9.43 6.19 15.36
CA ALA A 293 9.45 7.60 15.74
C ALA A 293 8.24 8.00 16.59
N SER A 294 7.13 7.26 16.50
CA SER A 294 5.92 7.43 17.30
C SER A 294 5.94 6.63 18.63
N GLY A 295 7.07 5.97 18.94
CA GLY A 295 7.26 5.21 20.17
C GLY A 295 6.81 3.74 20.11
N VAL A 296 6.53 3.19 18.91
CA VAL A 296 6.18 1.78 18.71
C VAL A 296 7.35 1.06 18.02
N PRO A 297 8.21 0.35 18.76
CA PRO A 297 9.33 -0.40 18.21
C PRO A 297 8.88 -1.51 17.26
N TYR A 298 9.73 -1.90 16.31
CA TYR A 298 9.41 -2.89 15.27
C TYR A 298 8.86 -4.23 15.81
N ALA A 299 9.45 -4.75 16.89
CA ALA A 299 8.98 -5.99 17.51
C ALA A 299 7.56 -5.86 18.11
N GLU A 300 7.26 -4.72 18.75
CA GLU A 300 5.92 -4.42 19.26
C GLU A 300 4.93 -4.23 18.11
N LEU A 301 5.34 -3.56 17.04
CA LEU A 301 4.53 -3.38 15.85
C LEU A 301 4.10 -4.71 15.23
N LEU A 302 5.03 -5.67 15.10
CA LEU A 302 4.72 -7.03 14.65
C LEU A 302 3.72 -7.74 15.56
N ALA A 303 3.92 -7.69 16.88
CA ALA A 303 3.03 -8.32 17.84
C ALA A 303 1.60 -7.73 17.76
N ARG A 304 1.48 -6.40 17.70
CA ARG A 304 0.20 -5.70 17.56
C ARG A 304 -0.53 -6.08 16.27
N LEU A 305 0.19 -6.24 15.16
CA LEU A 305 -0.38 -6.66 13.89
C LEU A 305 -0.93 -8.09 13.93
N LEU A 306 -0.26 -9.02 14.60
CA LEU A 306 -0.77 -10.37 14.82
C LEU A 306 -2.05 -10.35 15.66
N ASP A 307 -2.07 -9.57 16.75
CA ASP A 307 -3.24 -9.44 17.62
C ASP A 307 -4.44 -8.86 16.86
N LEU A 308 -4.22 -7.82 16.04
CA LEU A 308 -5.25 -7.21 15.19
C LEU A 308 -5.81 -8.20 14.16
N ALA A 309 -4.96 -9.04 13.56
CA ALA A 309 -5.40 -10.08 12.63
C ALA A 309 -6.35 -11.09 13.30
N VAL A 310 -5.98 -11.57 14.49
CA VAL A 310 -6.79 -12.51 15.29
C VAL A 310 -8.08 -11.84 15.77
N GLU A 311 -8.02 -10.59 16.22
CA GLU A 311 -9.19 -9.81 16.63
C GLU A 311 -10.20 -9.68 15.50
N ARG A 312 -9.75 -9.26 14.30
CA ARG A 312 -10.62 -9.14 13.13
C ARG A 312 -11.26 -10.47 12.78
N PHE A 313 -10.49 -11.52 12.62
CA PHE A 313 -10.99 -12.85 12.28
C PHE A 313 -12.05 -13.35 13.26
N ARG A 314 -11.83 -13.17 14.57
CA ARG A 314 -12.79 -13.57 15.60
C ARG A 314 -14.09 -12.75 15.53
N SER A 315 -13.98 -11.45 15.29
CA SER A 315 -15.16 -10.59 15.20
C SER A 315 -16.02 -10.90 13.97
N GLU A 316 -15.38 -11.17 12.82
CA GLU A 316 -16.05 -11.56 11.57
C GLU A 316 -16.67 -12.96 11.68
N SER A 317 -15.94 -13.95 12.21
CA SER A 317 -16.43 -15.32 12.40
C SER A 317 -17.56 -15.44 13.43
N ALA A 318 -17.72 -14.47 14.31
CA ALA A 318 -18.84 -14.42 15.26
C ALA A 318 -20.18 -13.98 14.61
N LEU A 319 -20.12 -13.42 13.40
CA LEU A 319 -21.31 -13.03 12.65
C LEU A 319 -21.99 -14.29 12.09
N ARG A 320 -23.33 -14.29 12.15
CA ARG A 320 -24.13 -15.38 11.55
C ARG A 320 -24.40 -15.04 10.08
N HIS A 321 -24.03 -15.92 9.19
CA HIS A 321 -24.28 -15.85 7.75
C HIS A 321 -25.41 -16.80 7.34
#